data_37ff39ab815e3843d7ecbf96bfd7f12b
#
_entry.id   37ff39ab815e3843d7ecbf96bfd7f12b
#
_cell.length_a   1.000
_cell.length_b   1.000
_cell.length_c   1.000
_cell.angle_alpha   90.00
_cell.angle_beta   90.00
_cell.angle_gamma   90.00
#
_symmetry.space_group_name_H-M   'P 1'
#
loop_
_entity.id
_entity.type
_entity.pdbx_description
1 polymer ?
#
loop_
_entity_poly.entity_id
_entity_poly.type
_entity_poly.pdbx_seq_one_letter_code
_entity_poly.pdbx_strand_id
1 'polypeptide(L)'
;VPLTDLAARAGSAVKAFAEASHDLLIQPTLRLGVTGLARSGKTVFTTALIHHLVETHALPAFAPAQEGRLRRAKLVPQPDDDVPRFPFEEHFGTLTEARRWPRSTDRISQFRLEIAYERAAGWRTGPATLMLDVVDYPGEWLLDLALIETSYTAWSRATINGTRRPGRAAVAAPWLDALKGFDPNGPLDEITAERASDAFKTYLAGLRAGPESVATTPPGRFLMPGDLAGSPALTFAPLDRLPESIAPDSLAGLMERRFEAYKSKVVTPFFRDHFQRVDRQIVLVDVLSAVDAGPTALAELEEALDAVLLSLNIGRNTVLSRLFAPRADRVLFAATKADH
;
A
#
# COMPACT_ATOMS: atom_id res chain seq x y z
N VAL A 1 7.23 -58.18 27.77
CA VAL A 1 6.48 -57.10 27.13
C VAL A 1 5.90 -57.64 25.84
N PRO A 2 4.58 -57.69 25.65
CA PRO A 2 3.97 -58.21 24.43
C PRO A 2 4.39 -57.41 23.21
N LEU A 3 4.69 -58.10 22.11
CA LEU A 3 5.05 -57.51 20.81
C LEU A 3 4.01 -56.49 20.28
N THR A 4 2.77 -56.60 20.69
CA THR A 4 1.66 -55.69 20.40
C THR A 4 1.85 -54.30 21.02
N ASP A 5 2.49 -54.20 22.18
CA ASP A 5 2.76 -52.93 22.87
C ASP A 5 3.90 -52.13 22.19
N LEU A 6 4.87 -52.87 21.65
CA LEU A 6 6.00 -52.28 20.93
C LEU A 6 5.56 -51.73 19.55
N ALA A 7 4.67 -52.46 18.87
CA ALA A 7 4.08 -52.02 17.60
C ALA A 7 3.17 -50.79 17.75
N ALA A 8 2.40 -50.74 18.85
CA ALA A 8 1.55 -49.57 19.15
C ALA A 8 2.36 -48.31 19.48
N ARG A 9 3.48 -48.47 20.23
CA ARG A 9 4.43 -47.38 20.54
C ARG A 9 5.19 -46.89 19.31
N ALA A 10 5.63 -47.83 18.47
CA ALA A 10 6.26 -47.47 17.20
C ALA A 10 5.32 -46.76 16.26
N GLY A 11 4.04 -47.20 16.15
CA GLY A 11 3.03 -46.57 15.36
C GLY A 11 2.66 -45.15 15.85
N SER A 12 2.58 -44.94 17.17
CA SER A 12 2.34 -43.63 17.77
C SER A 12 3.54 -42.67 17.60
N ALA A 13 4.76 -43.19 17.69
CA ALA A 13 5.97 -42.41 17.46
C ALA A 13 6.15 -42.00 15.98
N VAL A 14 5.83 -42.87 15.04
CA VAL A 14 5.84 -42.57 13.60
C VAL A 14 4.76 -41.59 13.27
N LYS A 15 3.56 -41.70 13.86
CA LYS A 15 2.45 -40.76 13.67
C LYS A 15 2.80 -39.38 14.26
N ALA A 16 3.37 -39.36 15.47
CA ALA A 16 3.82 -38.12 16.10
C ALA A 16 4.97 -37.45 15.31
N PHE A 17 5.89 -38.24 14.75
CA PHE A 17 6.98 -37.73 13.89
C PHE A 17 6.44 -37.26 12.55
N ALA A 18 5.47 -37.93 11.93
CA ALA A 18 4.82 -37.49 10.69
C ALA A 18 3.99 -36.22 10.92
N GLU A 19 3.29 -36.10 12.04
CA GLU A 19 2.54 -34.91 12.42
C GLU A 19 3.48 -33.74 12.74
N ALA A 20 4.56 -33.97 13.47
CA ALA A 20 5.59 -32.97 13.72
C ALA A 20 6.32 -32.53 12.43
N SER A 21 6.61 -33.48 11.54
CA SER A 21 7.22 -33.20 10.23
C SER A 21 6.27 -32.45 9.29
N HIS A 22 4.98 -32.76 9.37
CA HIS A 22 3.95 -32.07 8.59
C HIS A 22 3.69 -30.65 9.13
N ASP A 23 3.74 -30.45 10.47
CA ASP A 23 3.66 -29.11 11.08
C ASP A 23 4.95 -28.27 10.86
N LEU A 24 6.12 -28.95 10.71
CA LEU A 24 7.38 -28.30 10.32
C LEU A 24 7.42 -27.92 8.82
N LEU A 25 6.68 -28.64 7.97
CA LEU A 25 6.69 -28.44 6.52
C LEU A 25 5.62 -27.44 6.03
N ILE A 26 4.60 -27.13 6.82
CA ILE A 26 3.54 -26.19 6.45
C ILE A 26 3.17 -25.33 7.67
N GLN A 27 4.06 -24.42 8.07
CA GLN A 27 3.66 -23.34 8.95
C GLN A 27 2.74 -22.40 8.16
N PRO A 28 1.48 -22.22 8.58
CA PRO A 28 0.58 -21.33 7.88
C PRO A 28 1.17 -19.91 7.91
N THR A 29 1.34 -19.34 6.72
CA THR A 29 1.77 -17.96 6.57
C THR A 29 0.58 -17.12 6.14
N LEU A 30 0.32 -16.05 6.87
CA LEU A 30 -0.67 -15.04 6.51
C LEU A 30 0.07 -13.76 6.08
N ARG A 31 -0.21 -13.31 4.88
CA ARG A 31 0.34 -12.05 4.36
C ARG A 31 -0.69 -10.94 4.49
N LEU A 32 -0.37 -9.96 5.35
CA LEU A 32 -1.22 -8.83 5.68
C LEU A 32 -0.66 -7.55 5.06
N GLY A 33 -1.42 -6.93 4.16
CA GLY A 33 -1.13 -5.58 3.70
C GLY A 33 -1.70 -4.55 4.68
N VAL A 34 -0.89 -3.57 5.05
CA VAL A 34 -1.34 -2.41 5.82
C VAL A 34 -1.11 -1.18 4.97
N THR A 35 -2.17 -0.46 4.68
CA THR A 35 -2.11 0.78 3.94
C THR A 35 -3.03 1.82 4.57
N GLY A 36 -2.94 3.04 4.10
CA GLY A 36 -3.79 4.13 4.55
C GLY A 36 -3.41 5.40 3.82
N LEU A 37 -4.41 6.20 3.53
CA LEU A 37 -4.22 7.51 2.91
C LEU A 37 -3.38 8.42 3.82
N ALA A 38 -2.91 9.53 3.28
CA ALA A 38 -2.07 10.48 4.01
C ALA A 38 -2.65 10.79 5.40
N ARG A 39 -1.77 10.79 6.40
CA ARG A 39 -2.10 11.11 7.81
C ARG A 39 -3.04 10.13 8.53
N SER A 40 -3.40 8.98 7.94
CA SER A 40 -4.28 7.97 8.57
C SER A 40 -3.69 7.26 9.81
N GLY A 41 -2.50 7.60 10.26
CA GLY A 41 -1.88 6.98 11.45
C GLY A 41 -1.28 5.59 11.20
N LYS A 42 -1.02 5.23 9.95
CA LYS A 42 -0.51 3.91 9.53
C LYS A 42 0.73 3.45 10.31
N THR A 43 1.77 4.28 10.38
CA THR A 43 3.01 3.97 11.10
C THR A 43 2.76 3.71 12.59
N VAL A 44 1.89 4.51 13.22
CA VAL A 44 1.49 4.34 14.62
C VAL A 44 0.76 3.03 14.82
N PHE A 45 -0.22 2.73 13.96
CA PHE A 45 -0.97 1.47 13.99
C PHE A 45 -0.03 0.26 13.86
N THR A 46 0.87 0.27 12.89
CA THR A 46 1.81 -0.82 12.64
C THR A 46 2.76 -1.01 13.82
N THR A 47 3.29 0.09 14.39
CA THR A 47 4.15 0.06 15.58
C THR A 47 3.40 -0.49 16.80
N ALA A 48 2.16 -0.03 17.04
CA ALA A 48 1.32 -0.52 18.12
C ALA A 48 0.97 -2.00 17.96
N LEU A 49 0.67 -2.44 16.73
CA LEU A 49 0.38 -3.86 16.44
C LEU A 49 1.56 -4.76 16.83
N ILE A 50 2.78 -4.40 16.43
CA ILE A 50 3.98 -5.15 16.80
C ILE A 50 4.15 -5.17 18.31
N HIS A 51 4.11 -4.00 18.96
CA HIS A 51 4.30 -3.87 20.41
C HIS A 51 3.29 -4.72 21.18
N HIS A 52 2.01 -4.63 20.85
CA HIS A 52 0.96 -5.38 21.55
C HIS A 52 1.05 -6.89 21.33
N LEU A 53 1.51 -7.35 20.15
CA LEU A 53 1.70 -8.77 19.91
C LEU A 53 2.95 -9.31 20.62
N VAL A 54 4.06 -8.56 20.62
CA VAL A 54 5.37 -9.04 21.09
C VAL A 54 5.52 -8.85 22.59
N GLU A 55 5.20 -7.66 23.12
CA GLU A 55 5.55 -7.27 24.49
C GLU A 55 4.41 -7.49 25.48
N THR A 56 3.20 -7.09 25.13
CA THR A 56 2.10 -7.05 26.12
C THR A 56 1.11 -8.19 25.97
N HIS A 57 1.02 -8.79 24.80
CA HIS A 57 -0.07 -9.70 24.41
C HIS A 57 -1.48 -9.13 24.66
N ALA A 58 -1.55 -7.82 24.88
CA ALA A 58 -2.77 -7.09 25.24
C ALA A 58 -3.49 -6.59 23.99
N LEU A 59 -4.26 -7.44 23.37
CA LEU A 59 -5.14 -7.11 22.24
C LEU A 59 -6.59 -7.38 22.64
N PRO A 60 -7.27 -6.41 23.28
CA PRO A 60 -8.62 -6.63 23.85
C PRO A 60 -9.67 -7.06 22.82
N ALA A 61 -9.52 -6.67 21.56
CA ALA A 61 -10.44 -7.08 20.47
C ALA A 61 -10.03 -8.40 19.79
N PHE A 62 -8.93 -9.02 20.20
CA PHE A 62 -8.39 -10.22 19.57
C PHE A 62 -8.73 -11.46 20.40
N ALA A 63 -9.72 -12.23 19.98
CA ALA A 63 -10.22 -13.39 20.73
C ALA A 63 -9.13 -14.36 21.20
N PRO A 64 -8.09 -14.72 20.40
CA PRO A 64 -7.03 -15.59 20.89
C PRO A 64 -6.23 -15.02 22.06
N ALA A 65 -6.10 -13.68 22.16
CA ALA A 65 -5.45 -13.05 23.30
C ALA A 65 -6.36 -13.03 24.53
N GLN A 66 -7.64 -12.69 24.38
CA GLN A 66 -8.63 -12.70 25.46
C GLN A 66 -8.79 -14.11 26.07
N GLU A 67 -8.79 -15.13 25.25
CA GLU A 67 -8.93 -16.53 25.66
C GLU A 67 -7.62 -17.12 26.21
N GLY A 68 -6.56 -16.33 26.32
CA GLY A 68 -5.24 -16.78 26.78
C GLY A 68 -4.57 -17.78 25.85
N ARG A 69 -4.99 -17.87 24.60
CA ARG A 69 -4.45 -18.79 23.59
C ARG A 69 -3.21 -18.24 22.90
N LEU A 70 -2.96 -16.93 22.92
CA LEU A 70 -1.75 -16.31 22.41
C LEU A 70 -0.63 -16.58 23.42
N ARG A 71 0.38 -17.36 23.04
CA ARG A 71 1.45 -17.81 23.93
C ARG A 71 2.68 -16.91 23.85
N ARG A 72 3.09 -16.59 22.64
CA ARG A 72 4.29 -15.79 22.37
C ARG A 72 4.23 -15.24 20.95
N ALA A 73 4.72 -14.03 20.77
CA ALA A 73 5.08 -13.54 19.45
C ALA A 73 6.50 -12.96 19.48
N LYS A 74 7.21 -13.04 18.36
CA LYS A 74 8.55 -12.46 18.21
C LYS A 74 8.77 -12.01 16.77
N LEU A 75 9.55 -10.95 16.60
CA LEU A 75 10.07 -10.55 15.30
C LEU A 75 11.10 -11.58 14.83
N VAL A 76 11.02 -11.98 13.58
CA VAL A 76 11.96 -12.89 12.91
C VAL A 76 12.36 -12.28 11.55
N PRO A 77 13.44 -12.78 10.92
CA PRO A 77 13.82 -12.30 9.58
C PRO A 77 12.67 -12.39 8.59
N GLN A 78 12.46 -11.33 7.83
CA GLN A 78 11.43 -11.26 6.79
C GLN A 78 11.82 -12.11 5.56
N PRO A 79 10.84 -12.50 4.71
CA PRO A 79 11.10 -13.41 3.60
C PRO A 79 11.67 -12.74 2.35
N ASP A 80 11.46 -11.44 2.18
CA ASP A 80 11.84 -10.70 0.98
C ASP A 80 13.03 -9.79 1.31
N ASP A 81 14.23 -10.14 0.84
CA ASP A 81 15.48 -9.42 1.14
C ASP A 81 15.59 -8.08 0.37
N ASP A 82 14.80 -7.89 -0.68
CA ASP A 82 14.72 -6.68 -1.49
C ASP A 82 13.77 -5.61 -0.93
N VAL A 83 12.99 -5.95 0.09
CA VAL A 83 12.09 -5.02 0.77
C VAL A 83 12.72 -4.54 2.08
N PRO A 84 12.84 -3.22 2.32
CA PRO A 84 13.35 -2.70 3.58
C PRO A 84 12.56 -3.21 4.79
N ARG A 85 13.27 -3.51 5.87
CA ARG A 85 12.63 -3.87 7.15
C ARG A 85 11.91 -2.66 7.72
N PHE A 86 10.70 -2.88 8.26
CA PHE A 86 9.99 -1.86 9.02
C PHE A 86 10.80 -1.47 10.27
N PRO A 87 11.16 -0.19 10.45
CA PRO A 87 12.04 0.26 11.53
C PRO A 87 11.27 0.41 12.86
N PHE A 88 10.78 -0.73 13.39
CA PHE A 88 9.94 -0.78 14.59
C PHE A 88 10.59 -0.07 15.78
N GLU A 89 11.85 -0.36 16.06
CA GLU A 89 12.57 0.14 17.21
C GLU A 89 12.69 1.69 17.18
N GLU A 90 12.96 2.26 15.99
CA GLU A 90 13.03 3.71 15.78
C GLU A 90 11.66 4.35 15.99
N HIS A 91 10.61 3.79 15.41
CA HIS A 91 9.26 4.33 15.54
C HIS A 91 8.73 4.19 16.96
N PHE A 92 9.01 3.08 17.62
CA PHE A 92 8.62 2.87 19.02
C PHE A 92 9.32 3.88 19.95
N GLY A 93 10.64 4.05 19.83
CA GLY A 93 11.38 5.06 20.60
C GLY A 93 10.90 6.50 20.31
N THR A 94 10.55 6.81 19.03
CA THR A 94 10.00 8.12 18.68
C THR A 94 8.67 8.38 19.39
N LEU A 95 7.80 7.38 19.51
CA LEU A 95 6.51 7.50 20.17
C LEU A 95 6.63 7.56 21.69
N THR A 96 7.45 6.70 22.28
CA THR A 96 7.49 6.50 23.75
C THR A 96 8.48 7.41 24.45
N GLU A 97 9.69 7.55 23.92
CA GLU A 97 10.77 8.32 24.50
C GLU A 97 10.76 9.78 24.04
N ALA A 98 10.76 10.00 22.71
CA ALA A 98 10.75 11.35 22.15
C ALA A 98 9.38 12.02 22.19
N ARG A 99 8.30 11.27 22.44
CA ARG A 99 6.90 11.73 22.47
C ARG A 99 6.53 12.56 21.25
N ARG A 100 6.91 12.05 20.07
CA ARG A 100 6.64 12.69 18.78
C ARG A 100 6.00 11.69 17.84
N TRP A 101 5.23 12.21 16.86
CA TRP A 101 4.69 11.38 15.81
C TRP A 101 5.81 10.94 14.87
N PRO A 102 5.84 9.65 14.48
CA PRO A 102 6.77 9.15 13.45
C PRO A 102 6.58 9.85 12.12
N ARG A 103 7.62 9.86 11.31
CA ARG A 103 7.51 10.35 9.93
C ARG A 103 6.54 9.49 9.13
N SER A 104 5.87 10.10 8.14
CA SER A 104 5.02 9.38 7.20
C SER A 104 5.84 8.36 6.42
N THR A 105 5.25 7.20 6.18
CA THR A 105 5.83 6.16 5.32
C THR A 105 5.92 6.67 3.88
N ASP A 106 7.11 6.70 3.31
CA ASP A 106 7.43 7.14 1.96
C ASP A 106 7.87 6.00 1.02
N ARG A 107 8.03 4.81 1.59
CA ARG A 107 8.49 3.59 0.90
C ARG A 107 7.74 2.37 1.40
N ILE A 108 7.84 1.27 0.68
CA ILE A 108 7.40 -0.04 1.15
C ILE A 108 8.34 -0.53 2.25
N SER A 109 7.80 -1.19 3.24
CA SER A 109 8.57 -1.91 4.25
C SER A 109 7.84 -3.18 4.69
N GLN A 110 8.58 -4.11 5.27
CA GLN A 110 8.06 -5.41 5.67
C GLN A 110 8.59 -5.82 7.03
N PHE A 111 7.83 -6.65 7.73
CA PHE A 111 8.31 -7.40 8.88
C PHE A 111 7.58 -8.73 8.98
N ARG A 112 8.20 -9.69 9.67
CA ARG A 112 7.62 -11.01 9.95
C ARG A 112 7.53 -11.23 11.45
N LEU A 113 6.36 -11.69 11.89
CA LEU A 113 6.13 -12.19 13.24
C LEU A 113 5.92 -13.70 13.22
N GLU A 114 6.59 -14.40 14.12
CA GLU A 114 6.29 -15.76 14.49
C GLU A 114 5.38 -15.73 15.72
N ILE A 115 4.15 -16.25 15.57
CA ILE A 115 3.11 -16.21 16.59
C ILE A 115 2.81 -17.64 17.04
N ALA A 116 3.18 -17.98 18.26
CA ALA A 116 2.81 -19.25 18.89
C ALA A 116 1.48 -19.12 19.63
N TYR A 117 0.56 -20.02 19.35
CA TYR A 117 -0.78 -19.99 19.93
C TYR A 117 -1.36 -21.40 20.15
N GLU A 118 -2.42 -21.48 20.96
CA GLU A 118 -3.24 -22.69 21.13
C GLU A 118 -4.46 -22.67 20.20
N ARG A 119 -4.67 -23.76 19.48
CA ARG A 119 -5.90 -23.91 18.67
C ARG A 119 -7.13 -24.07 19.58
N ALA A 120 -8.21 -23.37 19.27
CA ALA A 120 -9.38 -23.26 20.15
C ALA A 120 -10.18 -24.56 20.27
N ALA A 121 -10.48 -25.22 19.17
CA ALA A 121 -11.24 -26.44 19.10
C ALA A 121 -11.18 -27.04 17.69
N GLY A 122 -11.48 -28.31 17.55
CA GLY A 122 -11.56 -29.01 16.29
C GLY A 122 -10.85 -30.36 16.35
N TRP A 123 -10.74 -31.02 15.23
CA TRP A 123 -10.04 -32.30 15.10
C TRP A 123 -8.50 -32.19 15.29
N ARG A 124 -7.97 -30.95 15.34
CA ARG A 124 -6.58 -30.61 15.66
C ARG A 124 -6.55 -29.62 16.82
N THR A 125 -6.40 -30.10 18.04
CA THR A 125 -6.13 -29.29 19.24
C THR A 125 -4.65 -29.22 19.51
N GLY A 126 -4.19 -28.24 20.30
CA GLY A 126 -2.81 -28.11 20.75
C GLY A 126 -2.03 -26.95 20.18
N PRO A 127 -0.72 -26.86 20.47
CA PRO A 127 0.10 -25.72 20.06
C PRO A 127 0.23 -25.63 18.55
N ALA A 128 0.31 -24.40 18.06
CA ALA A 128 0.48 -24.07 16.66
C ALA A 128 1.30 -22.80 16.50
N THR A 129 1.90 -22.63 15.33
CA THR A 129 2.64 -21.41 14.96
C THR A 129 2.05 -20.82 13.69
N LEU A 130 1.87 -19.52 13.68
CA LEU A 130 1.48 -18.72 12.52
C LEU A 130 2.64 -17.80 12.17
N MET A 131 3.04 -17.77 10.91
CA MET A 131 3.88 -16.71 10.37
C MET A 131 2.98 -15.59 9.85
N LEU A 132 3.15 -14.39 10.40
CA LEU A 132 2.45 -13.19 9.96
C LEU A 132 3.45 -12.27 9.24
N ASP A 133 3.32 -12.20 7.93
CA ASP A 133 4.07 -11.25 7.09
C ASP A 133 3.26 -9.99 6.93
N VAL A 134 3.77 -8.87 7.41
CA VAL A 134 3.10 -7.58 7.24
C VAL A 134 3.88 -6.74 6.26
N VAL A 135 3.18 -6.26 5.23
CA VAL A 135 3.70 -5.35 4.21
C VAL A 135 3.05 -4.00 4.40
N ASP A 136 3.86 -3.00 4.74
CA ASP A 136 3.46 -1.61 4.95
C ASP A 136 3.83 -0.77 3.73
N TYR A 137 2.87 -0.09 3.12
CA TYR A 137 3.10 0.75 1.94
C TYR A 137 2.19 1.98 1.91
N PRO A 138 2.62 3.07 1.23
CA PRO A 138 1.79 4.26 1.08
C PRO A 138 0.48 3.96 0.36
N GLY A 139 -0.64 4.45 0.89
CA GLY A 139 -1.96 4.23 0.30
C GLY A 139 -2.12 4.91 -1.06
N GLU A 140 -1.42 6.00 -1.27
CA GLU A 140 -1.38 6.74 -2.52
C GLU A 140 -0.88 5.90 -3.70
N TRP A 141 -0.08 4.86 -3.43
CA TRP A 141 0.38 3.93 -4.48
C TRP A 141 -0.74 3.05 -5.03
N LEU A 142 -1.82 2.85 -4.26
CA LEU A 142 -3.00 2.13 -4.74
C LEU A 142 -3.76 2.93 -5.80
N LEU A 143 -3.72 4.26 -5.72
CA LEU A 143 -4.37 5.13 -6.72
C LEU A 143 -3.71 4.98 -8.10
N ASP A 144 -2.43 4.63 -8.13
CA ASP A 144 -1.69 4.41 -9.38
C ASP A 144 -2.15 3.17 -10.14
N LEU A 145 -2.80 2.22 -9.47
CA LEU A 145 -3.33 1.01 -10.12
C LEU A 145 -4.37 1.34 -11.20
N ALA A 146 -5.15 2.41 -11.01
CA ALA A 146 -6.10 2.88 -12.01
C ALA A 146 -5.42 3.38 -13.30
N LEU A 147 -4.14 3.74 -13.24
CA LEU A 147 -3.38 4.18 -14.41
C LEU A 147 -3.07 3.03 -15.38
N ILE A 148 -3.03 1.78 -14.90
CA ILE A 148 -2.65 0.62 -15.73
C ILE A 148 -3.48 0.55 -17.01
N GLU A 149 -4.78 0.78 -16.91
CA GLU A 149 -5.73 0.72 -18.02
C GLU A 149 -6.00 2.10 -18.67
N THR A 150 -5.34 3.16 -18.19
CA THR A 150 -5.58 4.52 -18.66
C THR A 150 -4.52 4.94 -19.68
N SER A 151 -4.92 5.54 -20.81
CA SER A 151 -3.98 6.13 -21.77
C SER A 151 -3.44 7.47 -21.26
N TYR A 152 -2.26 7.87 -21.74
CA TYR A 152 -1.66 9.17 -21.41
C TYR A 152 -2.60 10.33 -21.71
N THR A 153 -3.26 10.32 -22.88
CA THR A 153 -4.22 11.36 -23.29
C THR A 153 -5.43 11.44 -22.35
N ALA A 154 -5.99 10.28 -21.99
CA ALA A 154 -7.12 10.22 -21.06
C ALA A 154 -6.74 10.70 -19.67
N TRP A 155 -5.59 10.28 -19.15
CA TRP A 155 -5.06 10.73 -17.88
C TRP A 155 -4.76 12.23 -17.84
N SER A 156 -4.09 12.78 -18.87
CA SER A 156 -3.80 14.20 -18.98
C SER A 156 -5.08 15.05 -18.94
N ARG A 157 -6.07 14.66 -19.74
CA ARG A 157 -7.37 15.34 -19.79
C ARG A 157 -8.10 15.27 -18.46
N ALA A 158 -8.14 14.10 -17.84
CA ALA A 158 -8.80 13.91 -16.53
C ALA A 158 -8.13 14.74 -15.44
N THR A 159 -6.80 14.76 -15.39
CA THR A 159 -6.01 15.52 -14.41
C THR A 159 -6.24 17.02 -14.56
N ILE A 160 -6.18 17.55 -15.78
CA ILE A 160 -6.43 18.99 -16.04
C ILE A 160 -7.88 19.35 -15.71
N ASN A 161 -8.85 18.53 -16.10
CA ASN A 161 -10.25 18.77 -15.75
C ASN A 161 -10.49 18.74 -14.23
N GLY A 162 -9.76 17.90 -13.52
CA GLY A 162 -9.81 17.79 -12.06
C GLY A 162 -9.43 19.08 -11.32
N THR A 163 -8.66 19.99 -11.96
CA THR A 163 -8.29 21.28 -11.36
C THR A 163 -9.48 22.24 -11.15
N ARG A 164 -10.59 21.98 -11.86
CA ARG A 164 -11.81 22.79 -11.77
C ARG A 164 -12.67 22.44 -10.55
N ARG A 165 -12.30 21.41 -9.80
CA ARG A 165 -13.02 21.01 -8.59
C ARG A 165 -12.89 22.07 -7.50
N PRO A 166 -13.90 22.24 -6.62
CA PRO A 166 -13.80 23.13 -5.47
C PRO A 166 -12.50 22.87 -4.68
N GLY A 167 -11.89 23.92 -4.16
CA GLY A 167 -10.65 23.86 -3.39
C GLY A 167 -9.35 23.68 -4.21
N ARG A 168 -9.42 23.21 -5.47
CA ARG A 168 -8.23 22.92 -6.28
C ARG A 168 -7.78 24.06 -7.18
N ALA A 169 -8.68 24.94 -7.58
CA ALA A 169 -8.41 25.97 -8.59
C ALA A 169 -7.25 26.91 -8.19
N ALA A 170 -7.20 27.36 -6.95
CA ALA A 170 -6.13 28.24 -6.46
C ALA A 170 -4.75 27.56 -6.44
N VAL A 171 -4.70 26.31 -6.02
CA VAL A 171 -3.46 25.50 -6.00
C VAL A 171 -3.00 25.15 -7.40
N ALA A 172 -3.94 24.95 -8.33
CA ALA A 172 -3.65 24.59 -9.71
C ALA A 172 -3.23 25.76 -10.58
N ALA A 173 -3.60 27.00 -10.23
CA ALA A 173 -3.38 28.18 -11.08
C ALA A 173 -1.91 28.35 -11.53
N PRO A 174 -0.87 28.23 -10.69
CA PRO A 174 0.51 28.36 -11.13
C PRO A 174 0.93 27.24 -12.11
N TRP A 175 0.45 26.01 -11.89
CA TRP A 175 0.71 24.90 -12.78
C TRP A 175 0.02 25.07 -14.13
N LEU A 176 -1.26 25.45 -14.14
CA LEU A 176 -2.02 25.71 -15.37
C LEU A 176 -1.43 26.86 -16.18
N ASP A 177 -0.86 27.87 -15.51
CA ASP A 177 -0.16 28.95 -16.18
C ASP A 177 1.16 28.45 -16.82
N ALA A 178 1.93 27.64 -16.10
CA ALA A 178 3.14 27.01 -16.63
C ALA A 178 2.84 26.12 -17.84
N LEU A 179 1.71 25.39 -17.87
CA LEU A 179 1.31 24.53 -18.98
C LEU A 179 1.18 25.30 -20.32
N LYS A 180 0.84 26.58 -20.30
CA LYS A 180 0.72 27.41 -21.51
C LYS A 180 2.07 27.56 -22.24
N GLY A 181 3.18 27.45 -21.50
CA GLY A 181 4.53 27.54 -22.01
C GLY A 181 5.08 26.24 -22.61
N PHE A 182 4.37 25.12 -22.51
CA PHE A 182 4.79 23.85 -23.07
C PHE A 182 4.02 23.57 -24.37
N ASP A 183 4.77 23.42 -25.48
CA ASP A 183 4.19 22.99 -26.75
C ASP A 183 4.22 21.46 -26.86
N PRO A 184 3.08 20.77 -26.87
CA PRO A 184 3.05 19.30 -27.00
C PRO A 184 3.69 18.78 -28.27
N ASN A 185 3.67 19.57 -29.35
CA ASN A 185 4.29 19.23 -30.63
C ASN A 185 5.74 19.72 -30.75
N GLY A 186 6.22 20.44 -29.74
CA GLY A 186 7.61 20.89 -29.69
C GLY A 186 8.61 19.73 -29.66
N PRO A 187 9.90 20.02 -29.91
CA PRO A 187 10.93 18.97 -29.99
C PRO A 187 11.06 18.23 -28.66
N LEU A 188 11.46 16.96 -28.76
CA LEU A 188 11.82 16.14 -27.62
C LEU A 188 13.03 16.78 -26.91
N ASP A 189 12.80 17.34 -25.73
CA ASP A 189 13.81 18.02 -24.91
C ASP A 189 13.69 17.62 -23.44
N GLU A 190 14.81 17.15 -22.87
CA GLU A 190 14.88 16.65 -21.50
C GLU A 190 14.62 17.76 -20.47
N ILE A 191 15.21 18.93 -20.68
CA ILE A 191 15.08 20.07 -19.76
C ILE A 191 13.63 20.55 -19.70
N THR A 192 12.97 20.61 -20.85
CA THR A 192 11.54 20.97 -20.93
C THR A 192 10.67 19.91 -20.24
N ALA A 193 11.01 18.63 -20.41
CA ALA A 193 10.30 17.54 -19.74
C ALA A 193 10.46 17.60 -18.21
N GLU A 194 11.66 17.85 -17.70
CA GLU A 194 11.90 18.03 -16.26
C GLU A 194 11.10 19.22 -15.71
N ARG A 195 11.14 20.36 -16.37
CA ARG A 195 10.38 21.55 -15.97
C ARG A 195 8.88 21.30 -15.92
N ALA A 196 8.31 20.59 -16.89
CA ALA A 196 6.91 20.23 -16.91
C ALA A 196 6.57 19.29 -15.75
N SER A 197 7.42 18.28 -15.51
CA SER A 197 7.27 17.34 -14.41
C SER A 197 7.35 18.01 -13.05
N ASP A 198 8.31 18.92 -12.85
CA ASP A 198 8.50 19.61 -11.56
C ASP A 198 7.36 20.60 -11.27
N ALA A 199 6.84 21.28 -12.29
CA ALA A 199 5.65 22.10 -12.14
C ALA A 199 4.44 21.26 -11.71
N PHE A 200 4.28 20.07 -12.28
CA PHE A 200 3.21 19.15 -11.90
C PHE A 200 3.40 18.57 -10.49
N LYS A 201 4.62 18.17 -10.12
CA LYS A 201 4.95 17.73 -8.75
C LYS A 201 4.66 18.81 -7.72
N THR A 202 4.97 20.06 -8.04
CA THR A 202 4.67 21.22 -7.17
C THR A 202 3.15 21.35 -6.96
N TYR A 203 2.36 21.20 -8.01
CA TYR A 203 0.90 21.19 -7.89
C TYR A 203 0.41 20.03 -6.98
N LEU A 204 0.90 18.80 -7.19
CA LEU A 204 0.53 17.66 -6.36
C LEU A 204 0.93 17.85 -4.89
N ALA A 205 2.12 18.44 -4.64
CA ALA A 205 2.57 18.76 -3.29
C ALA A 205 1.67 19.82 -2.64
N GLY A 206 1.25 20.82 -3.39
CA GLY A 206 0.30 21.84 -2.93
C GLY A 206 -1.06 21.25 -2.56
N LEU A 207 -1.58 20.33 -3.38
CA LEU A 207 -2.80 19.59 -3.03
C LEU A 207 -2.65 18.83 -1.73
N ARG A 208 -1.52 18.14 -1.53
CA ARG A 208 -1.27 17.34 -0.32
C ARG A 208 -1.08 18.19 0.94
N ALA A 209 -0.58 19.40 0.81
CA ALA A 209 -0.34 20.32 1.94
C ALA A 209 -1.62 20.99 2.45
N GLY A 210 -2.67 21.03 1.62
CA GLY A 210 -3.95 21.69 1.95
C GLY A 210 -4.65 21.06 3.16
N PRO A 211 -5.48 21.82 3.89
CA PRO A 211 -6.24 21.34 5.04
C PRO A 211 -7.28 20.27 4.65
N GLU A 212 -7.83 20.37 3.44
CA GLU A 212 -8.82 19.46 2.87
C GLU A 212 -8.19 18.29 2.11
N SER A 213 -6.89 18.02 2.34
CA SER A 213 -6.10 17.17 1.48
C SER A 213 -6.35 15.71 1.74
N VAL A 214 -7.24 15.15 0.99
CA VAL A 214 -7.14 13.75 0.57
C VAL A 214 -6.47 13.76 -0.80
N ALA A 215 -5.17 13.42 -0.84
CA ALA A 215 -4.42 13.40 -2.10
C ALA A 215 -4.92 12.24 -2.98
N THR A 216 -5.91 12.53 -3.84
CA THR A 216 -6.55 11.53 -4.71
C THR A 216 -6.03 11.56 -6.15
N THR A 217 -5.08 12.44 -6.44
CA THR A 217 -4.58 12.63 -7.80
C THR A 217 -3.32 11.80 -8.05
N PRO A 218 -3.38 10.77 -8.92
CA PRO A 218 -2.20 10.02 -9.30
C PRO A 218 -1.29 10.86 -10.22
N PRO A 219 0.04 10.60 -10.25
CA PRO A 219 0.73 9.47 -9.63
C PRO A 219 1.13 9.70 -8.17
N GLY A 220 0.82 8.75 -7.31
CA GLY A 220 1.17 8.80 -5.89
C GLY A 220 2.67 8.72 -5.65
N ARG A 221 3.40 8.01 -6.50
CA ARG A 221 4.87 7.88 -6.43
C ARG A 221 5.63 9.16 -6.73
N PHE A 222 5.02 10.17 -7.33
CA PHE A 222 5.70 11.45 -7.58
C PHE A 222 6.09 12.18 -6.29
N LEU A 223 5.26 12.06 -5.25
CA LEU A 223 5.52 12.66 -3.95
C LEU A 223 6.21 11.70 -2.96
N MET A 224 6.21 10.42 -3.28
CA MET A 224 6.79 9.36 -2.46
C MET A 224 7.54 8.36 -3.36
N PRO A 225 8.64 8.79 -4.00
CA PRO A 225 9.34 7.99 -4.99
C PRO A 225 10.04 6.76 -4.40
N GLY A 226 10.37 6.77 -3.11
CA GLY A 226 11.19 5.72 -2.49
C GLY A 226 12.51 5.56 -3.22
N ASP A 227 12.86 4.32 -3.55
CA ASP A 227 14.11 3.98 -4.25
C ASP A 227 14.14 4.41 -5.73
N LEU A 228 13.02 4.94 -6.25
CA LEU A 228 12.91 5.43 -7.63
C LEU A 228 13.22 6.93 -7.77
N ALA A 229 13.67 7.59 -6.72
CA ALA A 229 14.08 8.99 -6.77
C ALA A 229 15.12 9.21 -7.88
N GLY A 230 14.88 10.20 -8.75
CA GLY A 230 15.75 10.49 -9.89
C GLY A 230 15.55 9.59 -11.13
N SER A 231 14.64 8.61 -11.08
CA SER A 231 14.35 7.79 -12.26
C SER A 231 13.63 8.60 -13.35
N PRO A 232 14.07 8.50 -14.63
CA PRO A 232 13.36 9.13 -15.75
C PRO A 232 11.90 8.68 -15.89
N ALA A 233 11.53 7.48 -15.39
CA ALA A 233 10.16 7.01 -15.33
C ALA A 233 9.25 7.86 -14.42
N LEU A 234 9.83 8.71 -13.56
CA LEU A 234 9.12 9.68 -12.72
C LEU A 234 9.21 11.11 -13.27
N THR A 235 9.57 11.29 -14.55
CA THR A 235 9.75 12.59 -15.20
C THR A 235 8.75 12.74 -16.36
N PHE A 236 7.46 12.84 -16.04
CA PHE A 236 6.37 13.11 -16.98
C PHE A 236 5.32 14.00 -16.32
N ALA A 237 4.50 14.65 -17.13
CA ALA A 237 3.42 15.50 -16.67
C ALA A 237 2.24 15.45 -17.65
N PRO A 238 1.03 15.79 -17.22
CA PRO A 238 -0.08 16.06 -18.13
C PRO A 238 0.25 17.27 -18.98
N LEU A 239 -0.08 17.20 -20.28
CA LEU A 239 0.02 18.34 -21.18
C LEU A 239 -1.37 18.73 -21.68
N ASP A 240 -1.61 20.03 -21.82
CA ASP A 240 -2.82 20.56 -22.43
C ASP A 240 -2.72 20.54 -23.96
N ARG A 241 -3.86 20.64 -24.65
CA ARG A 241 -3.93 20.74 -26.11
C ARG A 241 -3.17 19.61 -26.85
N LEU A 242 -3.27 18.39 -26.32
CA LEU A 242 -2.68 17.23 -26.97
C LEU A 242 -3.26 17.02 -28.37
N PRO A 243 -2.43 16.73 -29.39
CA PRO A 243 -2.90 16.40 -30.74
C PRO A 243 -3.68 15.06 -30.75
N GLU A 244 -4.49 14.83 -31.77
CA GLU A 244 -5.19 13.55 -31.97
C GLU A 244 -4.23 12.37 -32.13
N SER A 245 -3.09 12.63 -32.78
CA SER A 245 -2.00 11.66 -32.95
C SER A 245 -0.72 12.27 -32.42
N ILE A 246 -0.13 11.62 -31.41
CA ILE A 246 1.08 12.05 -30.76
C ILE A 246 2.31 11.57 -31.57
N ALA A 247 3.14 12.50 -32.01
CA ALA A 247 4.38 12.18 -32.71
C ALA A 247 5.44 11.65 -31.70
N PRO A 248 6.11 10.54 -31.97
CA PRO A 248 7.07 9.93 -31.01
C PRO A 248 8.28 10.82 -30.69
N ASP A 249 8.65 11.72 -31.57
CA ASP A 249 9.78 12.67 -31.45
C ASP A 249 9.40 14.02 -30.88
N SER A 250 8.14 14.17 -30.43
CA SER A 250 7.63 15.38 -29.77
C SER A 250 7.74 15.33 -28.25
N LEU A 251 7.55 16.47 -27.59
CA LEU A 251 7.44 16.55 -26.13
C LEU A 251 6.32 15.67 -25.61
N ALA A 252 5.14 15.68 -26.26
CA ALA A 252 4.04 14.80 -25.90
C ALA A 252 4.40 13.30 -26.03
N GLY A 253 5.14 12.94 -27.08
CA GLY A 253 5.65 11.58 -27.28
C GLY A 253 6.62 11.14 -26.19
N LEU A 254 7.48 12.05 -25.71
CA LEU A 254 8.36 11.77 -24.57
C LEU A 254 7.54 11.54 -23.28
N MET A 255 6.55 12.38 -23.00
CA MET A 255 5.67 12.26 -21.83
C MET A 255 4.87 10.97 -21.86
N GLU A 256 4.25 10.63 -22.98
CA GLU A 256 3.51 9.37 -23.18
C GLU A 256 4.41 8.15 -22.97
N ARG A 257 5.60 8.11 -23.57
CA ARG A 257 6.56 7.03 -23.39
C ARG A 257 6.95 6.85 -21.91
N ARG A 258 7.15 7.94 -21.17
CA ARG A 258 7.49 7.89 -19.74
C ARG A 258 6.31 7.47 -18.88
N PHE A 259 5.13 7.91 -19.21
CA PHE A 259 3.89 7.45 -18.57
C PHE A 259 3.71 5.93 -18.75
N GLU A 260 3.91 5.40 -19.95
CA GLU A 260 3.86 3.96 -20.19
C GLU A 260 5.02 3.20 -19.50
N ALA A 261 6.22 3.80 -19.43
CA ALA A 261 7.32 3.24 -18.65
C ALA A 261 7.01 3.23 -17.16
N TYR A 262 6.35 4.26 -16.62
CA TYR A 262 5.86 4.29 -15.24
C TYR A 262 4.89 3.15 -14.96
N LYS A 263 3.89 2.97 -15.81
CA LYS A 263 2.92 1.86 -15.68
C LYS A 263 3.59 0.50 -15.69
N SER A 264 4.46 0.25 -16.67
CA SER A 264 5.07 -1.07 -16.90
C SER A 264 6.21 -1.40 -15.95
N LYS A 265 7.00 -0.41 -15.53
CA LYS A 265 8.22 -0.61 -14.71
C LYS A 265 8.05 -0.28 -13.23
N VAL A 266 7.00 0.47 -12.88
CA VAL A 266 6.78 0.91 -11.50
C VAL A 266 5.48 0.36 -10.93
N VAL A 267 4.34 0.65 -11.60
CA VAL A 267 3.02 0.29 -11.06
C VAL A 267 2.76 -1.20 -11.17
N THR A 268 2.97 -1.79 -12.34
CA THR A 268 2.72 -3.23 -12.58
C THR A 268 3.58 -4.15 -11.73
N PRO A 269 4.91 -3.93 -11.57
CA PRO A 269 5.72 -4.73 -10.67
C PRO A 269 5.26 -4.63 -9.21
N PHE A 270 4.98 -3.43 -8.71
CA PHE A 270 4.45 -3.25 -7.36
C PHE A 270 3.16 -4.04 -7.15
N PHE A 271 2.22 -3.96 -8.10
CA PHE A 271 0.98 -4.72 -8.04
C PHE A 271 1.23 -6.22 -7.98
N ARG A 272 2.04 -6.75 -8.89
CA ARG A 272 2.33 -8.19 -9.01
C ARG A 272 3.13 -8.72 -7.83
N ASP A 273 4.17 -8.02 -7.42
CA ASP A 273 5.18 -8.57 -6.52
C ASP A 273 4.81 -8.37 -5.05
N HIS A 274 4.02 -7.34 -4.74
CA HIS A 274 3.61 -7.03 -3.37
C HIS A 274 2.12 -7.16 -3.15
N PHE A 275 1.32 -6.41 -3.89
CA PHE A 275 -0.11 -6.30 -3.64
C PHE A 275 -0.88 -7.61 -3.88
N GLN A 276 -0.62 -8.31 -4.98
CA GLN A 276 -1.28 -9.59 -5.28
C GLN A 276 -0.93 -10.73 -4.32
N ARG A 277 0.17 -10.61 -3.59
CA ARG A 277 0.60 -11.64 -2.62
C ARG A 277 -0.06 -11.48 -1.24
N VAL A 278 -0.84 -10.42 -1.05
CA VAL A 278 -1.52 -10.13 0.21
C VAL A 278 -2.78 -10.98 0.34
N ASP A 279 -2.90 -11.72 1.45
CA ASP A 279 -4.09 -12.53 1.76
C ASP A 279 -5.20 -11.69 2.42
N ARG A 280 -4.81 -10.69 3.22
CA ARG A 280 -5.71 -9.78 3.94
C ARG A 280 -5.20 -8.36 3.81
N GLN A 281 -6.10 -7.40 3.69
CA GLN A 281 -5.76 -5.99 3.56
C GLN A 281 -6.43 -5.16 4.65
N ILE A 282 -5.66 -4.32 5.32
CA ILE A 282 -6.17 -3.25 6.18
C ILE A 282 -5.95 -1.91 5.48
N VAL A 283 -7.01 -1.14 5.36
CA VAL A 283 -6.99 0.23 4.83
C VAL A 283 -7.38 1.17 5.97
N LEU A 284 -6.43 1.95 6.43
CA LEU A 284 -6.65 2.93 7.48
C LEU A 284 -7.17 4.24 6.90
N VAL A 285 -8.21 4.79 7.52
CA VAL A 285 -8.93 5.96 7.02
C VAL A 285 -9.13 6.96 8.14
N ASP A 286 -8.69 8.20 7.95
CA ASP A 286 -8.93 9.32 8.86
C ASP A 286 -10.28 9.98 8.51
N VAL A 287 -11.37 9.35 8.93
CA VAL A 287 -12.74 9.80 8.61
C VAL A 287 -13.07 11.10 9.34
N LEU A 288 -12.66 11.23 10.61
CA LEU A 288 -13.01 12.40 11.42
C LEU A 288 -12.36 13.67 10.88
N SER A 289 -11.10 13.61 10.47
CA SER A 289 -10.44 14.76 9.85
C SER A 289 -11.13 15.19 8.54
N ALA A 290 -11.66 14.24 7.75
CA ALA A 290 -12.40 14.57 6.54
C ALA A 290 -13.76 15.19 6.85
N VAL A 291 -14.45 14.71 7.88
CA VAL A 291 -15.74 15.29 8.33
C VAL A 291 -15.53 16.71 8.88
N ASP A 292 -14.48 16.94 9.68
CA ASP A 292 -14.13 18.24 10.24
C ASP A 292 -13.75 19.26 9.16
N ALA A 293 -13.03 18.83 8.12
CA ALA A 293 -12.68 19.65 6.97
C ALA A 293 -13.87 19.97 6.04
N GLY A 294 -14.99 19.27 6.19
CA GLY A 294 -16.25 19.60 5.53
C GLY A 294 -16.61 18.73 4.33
N PRO A 295 -17.74 19.06 3.65
CA PRO A 295 -18.32 18.21 2.62
C PRO A 295 -17.40 17.90 1.43
N THR A 296 -16.57 18.87 1.04
CA THR A 296 -15.63 18.70 -0.09
C THR A 296 -14.56 17.64 0.24
N ALA A 297 -13.98 17.69 1.44
CA ALA A 297 -12.99 16.73 1.89
C ALA A 297 -13.59 15.32 2.06
N LEU A 298 -14.83 15.25 2.54
CA LEU A 298 -15.54 13.98 2.66
C LEU A 298 -15.80 13.35 1.28
N ALA A 299 -16.23 14.14 0.29
CA ALA A 299 -16.42 13.66 -1.07
C ALA A 299 -15.10 13.20 -1.72
N GLU A 300 -13.99 13.91 -1.48
CA GLU A 300 -12.67 13.47 -1.95
C GLU A 300 -12.20 12.17 -1.26
N LEU A 301 -12.50 12.01 0.03
CA LEU A 301 -12.22 10.76 0.74
C LEU A 301 -13.03 9.59 0.15
N GLU A 302 -14.32 9.79 -0.13
CA GLU A 302 -15.18 8.80 -0.77
C GLU A 302 -14.62 8.38 -2.14
N GLU A 303 -14.25 9.33 -3.00
CA GLU A 303 -13.60 9.05 -4.29
C GLU A 303 -12.29 8.27 -4.13
N ALA A 304 -11.47 8.61 -3.12
CA ALA A 304 -10.23 7.87 -2.85
C ALA A 304 -10.49 6.43 -2.44
N LEU A 305 -11.49 6.22 -1.59
CA LEU A 305 -11.89 4.88 -1.15
C LEU A 305 -12.47 4.07 -2.31
N ASP A 306 -13.26 4.68 -3.16
CA ASP A 306 -13.78 4.06 -4.39
C ASP A 306 -12.64 3.64 -5.32
N ALA A 307 -11.64 4.50 -5.53
CA ALA A 307 -10.47 4.18 -6.33
C ALA A 307 -9.67 3.01 -5.72
N VAL A 308 -9.52 2.98 -4.40
CA VAL A 308 -8.90 1.85 -3.68
C VAL A 308 -9.74 0.58 -3.85
N LEU A 309 -11.06 0.64 -3.68
CA LEU A 309 -11.97 -0.50 -3.87
C LEU A 309 -11.94 -1.03 -5.31
N LEU A 310 -11.91 -0.13 -6.30
CA LEU A 310 -11.77 -0.50 -7.70
C LEU A 310 -10.43 -1.22 -7.94
N SER A 311 -9.34 -0.73 -7.36
CA SER A 311 -8.02 -1.37 -7.47
C SER A 311 -7.99 -2.77 -6.85
N LEU A 312 -8.72 -2.97 -5.76
CA LEU A 312 -8.90 -4.27 -5.11
C LEU A 312 -9.77 -5.23 -5.95
N ASN A 313 -10.67 -4.69 -6.78
CA ASN A 313 -11.58 -5.44 -7.66
C ASN A 313 -11.04 -5.63 -9.09
N ILE A 314 -9.95 -5.00 -9.49
CA ILE A 314 -9.33 -5.10 -10.83
C ILE A 314 -9.04 -6.57 -11.23
N GLY A 315 -9.15 -7.52 -10.33
CA GLY A 315 -9.03 -8.95 -10.62
C GLY A 315 -10.29 -9.67 -11.09
N ARG A 316 -11.48 -9.07 -11.13
CA ARG A 316 -12.72 -9.85 -11.35
C ARG A 316 -13.30 -9.85 -12.76
N ASN A 317 -13.08 -8.83 -13.61
CA ASN A 317 -13.83 -8.69 -14.86
C ASN A 317 -13.05 -8.27 -16.12
N THR A 318 -11.71 -8.21 -16.11
CA THR A 318 -10.91 -7.81 -17.28
C THR A 318 -10.03 -8.94 -17.83
N VAL A 319 -9.49 -8.78 -19.05
CA VAL A 319 -8.54 -9.73 -19.64
C VAL A 319 -7.31 -9.90 -18.76
N LEU A 320 -6.91 -8.85 -18.02
CA LEU A 320 -5.89 -8.92 -16.97
C LEU A 320 -6.34 -9.78 -15.77
N SER A 321 -7.63 -9.86 -15.47
CA SER A 321 -8.14 -10.66 -14.35
C SER A 321 -7.91 -12.16 -14.52
N ARG A 322 -7.79 -12.65 -15.74
CA ARG A 322 -7.47 -14.07 -16.03
C ARG A 322 -6.00 -14.39 -15.75
N LEU A 323 -5.12 -13.38 -15.77
CA LEU A 323 -3.70 -13.51 -15.48
C LEU A 323 -3.33 -13.10 -14.05
N PHE A 324 -4.15 -12.27 -13.41
CA PHE A 324 -3.83 -11.58 -12.16
C PHE A 324 -5.03 -11.54 -11.19
N ALA A 325 -5.56 -12.69 -10.78
CA ALA A 325 -6.61 -12.73 -9.74
C ALA A 325 -6.05 -12.18 -8.42
N PRO A 326 -6.65 -11.11 -7.81
CA PRO A 326 -6.23 -10.63 -6.51
C PRO A 326 -6.49 -11.71 -5.45
N ARG A 327 -5.50 -11.93 -4.58
CA ARG A 327 -5.59 -12.91 -3.49
C ARG A 327 -6.20 -12.37 -2.21
N ALA A 328 -6.36 -11.05 -2.08
CA ALA A 328 -6.95 -10.49 -0.87
C ALA A 328 -8.41 -10.96 -0.72
N ASP A 329 -8.62 -12.03 0.04
CA ASP A 329 -9.96 -12.58 0.30
C ASP A 329 -10.81 -11.66 1.17
N ARG A 330 -10.17 -10.76 1.95
CA ARG A 330 -10.85 -9.83 2.86
C ARG A 330 -10.11 -8.51 2.97
N VAL A 331 -10.88 -7.43 2.91
CA VAL A 331 -10.42 -6.06 3.14
C VAL A 331 -11.13 -5.51 4.35
N LEU A 332 -10.37 -4.92 5.26
CA LEU A 332 -10.88 -4.19 6.43
C LEU A 332 -10.61 -2.70 6.23
N PHE A 333 -11.64 -1.89 6.18
CA PHE A 333 -11.53 -0.44 6.35
C PHE A 333 -11.64 -0.11 7.83
N ALA A 334 -10.63 0.54 8.37
CA ALA A 334 -10.58 0.91 9.77
C ALA A 334 -10.50 2.44 9.90
N ALA A 335 -11.54 3.03 10.48
CA ALA A 335 -11.52 4.43 10.88
C ALA A 335 -10.52 4.62 12.02
N THR A 336 -9.58 5.54 11.82
CA THR A 336 -8.55 5.87 12.81
C THR A 336 -8.87 7.19 13.50
N LYS A 337 -8.20 7.46 14.63
CA LYS A 337 -8.34 8.69 15.43
C LYS A 337 -9.77 8.95 15.90
N ALA A 338 -10.57 7.89 16.06
CA ALA A 338 -11.97 8.00 16.51
C ALA A 338 -12.12 8.37 17.99
N ASP A 339 -11.00 8.55 18.68
CA ASP A 339 -10.84 8.93 20.09
C ASP A 339 -10.53 10.43 20.28
N HIS A 340 -10.46 11.20 19.22
CA HIS A 340 -10.17 12.66 19.25
C HIS A 340 -11.43 13.51 19.24
#